data_316099702dec268d382ba68ab3dc234a
#
_entry.id   316099702dec268d382ba68ab3dc234a
#
_cell.length_a   1.000
_cell.length_b   1.000
_cell.length_c   1.000
_cell.angle_alpha   90.00
_cell.angle_beta   90.00
_cell.angle_gamma   90.00
#
_symmetry.space_group_name_H-M   'P 1'
#
loop_
_entity.id
_entity.type
_entity.pdbx_description
1 polymer ?
#
loop_
_entity_poly.entity_id
_entity_poly.type
_entity_poly.pdbx_seq_one_letter_code
_entity_poly.pdbx_strand_id
1 'polypeptide(L)'
;MNIIVSTDNQHKLKEIRELVEGKYHVLSKTEAGFGNIHPIENGDSLEENAVIKIKPLEGEIVIGDDTGLFVHALDGRPGVYSARYAGEDGNDEKNREKLLREMKDKTDRRAYFKTVIAVKRGGEIYTVDGICRGKITESAKGDGGFGYDPLFIPEGYSKTFAEMTDQEKNAVSHRGRALRVFVESLE
;
A
#
# COMPACT_ATOMS: atom_id res chain seq x y z
N MET A 1 21.37 10.55 3.15
CA MET A 1 20.34 10.85 2.14
C MET A 1 18.99 10.74 2.79
N ASN A 2 18.16 11.78 2.70
CA ASN A 2 16.83 11.82 3.33
C ASN A 2 15.75 11.43 2.33
N ILE A 3 14.83 10.58 2.76
CA ILE A 3 13.62 10.24 2.01
C ILE A 3 12.42 10.83 2.75
N ILE A 4 11.67 11.69 2.09
CA ILE A 4 10.39 12.22 2.59
C ILE A 4 9.28 11.35 2.03
N VAL A 5 8.45 10.80 2.91
CA VAL A 5 7.30 9.98 2.54
C VAL A 5 6.03 10.80 2.66
N SER A 6 5.31 10.95 1.54
CA SER A 6 4.04 11.70 1.48
C SER A 6 2.89 10.90 2.11
N THR A 7 3.04 10.53 3.38
CA THR A 7 2.01 9.87 4.18
C THR A 7 2.19 10.17 5.65
N ASP A 8 1.10 10.15 6.39
CA ASP A 8 1.08 10.13 7.85
C ASP A 8 0.52 8.80 8.38
N ASN A 9 0.23 7.84 7.50
CA ASN A 9 -0.19 6.51 7.89
C ASN A 9 0.97 5.77 8.58
N GLN A 10 0.84 5.57 9.90
CA GLN A 10 1.91 4.99 10.72
C GLN A 10 2.26 3.54 10.34
N HIS A 11 1.29 2.76 9.85
CA HIS A 11 1.55 1.40 9.38
C HIS A 11 2.44 1.40 8.14
N LYS A 12 2.14 2.27 7.17
CA LYS A 12 2.96 2.44 5.96
C LYS A 12 4.37 2.93 6.29
N LEU A 13 4.46 3.95 7.16
CA LEU A 13 5.75 4.50 7.59
C LEU A 13 6.61 3.44 8.27
N LYS A 14 6.01 2.61 9.13
CA LYS A 14 6.71 1.51 9.79
C LYS A 14 7.28 0.54 8.77
N GLU A 15 6.47 0.04 7.85
CA GLU A 15 6.90 -0.90 6.81
C GLU A 15 8.03 -0.30 5.94
N ILE A 16 7.90 0.98 5.55
CA ILE A 16 8.93 1.66 4.75
C ILE A 16 10.24 1.78 5.54
N ARG A 17 10.18 2.23 6.79
CA ARG A 17 11.37 2.37 7.65
C ARG A 17 12.10 1.05 7.82
N GLU A 18 11.38 -0.02 8.13
CA GLU A 18 11.96 -1.36 8.30
C GLU A 18 12.69 -1.87 7.05
N LEU A 19 12.15 -1.58 5.87
CA LEU A 19 12.70 -2.07 4.60
C LEU A 19 13.89 -1.27 4.06
N VAL A 20 14.02 0.01 4.46
CA VAL A 20 15.13 0.87 4.02
C VAL A 20 16.10 1.20 5.15
N GLU A 21 15.90 0.60 6.33
CA GLU A 21 16.69 0.84 7.54
C GLU A 21 18.19 0.62 7.31
N GLY A 22 18.99 1.53 7.87
CA GLY A 22 20.46 1.51 7.74
C GLY A 22 21.01 2.10 6.44
N LYS A 23 20.19 2.31 5.41
CA LYS A 23 20.62 2.95 4.15
C LYS A 23 20.16 4.41 4.05
N TYR A 24 18.94 4.72 4.51
CA TYR A 24 18.31 6.03 4.32
C TYR A 24 17.62 6.50 5.60
N HIS A 25 17.58 7.83 5.78
CA HIS A 25 16.80 8.46 6.86
C HIS A 25 15.40 8.81 6.35
N VAL A 26 14.38 8.18 6.90
CA VAL A 26 12.97 8.30 6.45
C VAL A 26 12.21 9.27 7.34
N LEU A 27 11.67 10.31 6.73
CA LEU A 27 10.80 11.30 7.36
C LEU A 27 9.38 11.18 6.80
N SER A 28 8.37 11.24 7.67
CA SER A 28 7.00 11.50 7.21
C SER A 28 6.88 12.91 6.66
N LYS A 29 5.81 13.20 5.92
CA LYS A 29 5.55 14.57 5.45
C LYS A 29 5.43 15.56 6.62
N THR A 30 4.86 15.15 7.75
CA THR A 30 4.73 15.99 8.94
C THR A 30 6.09 16.26 9.58
N GLU A 31 6.94 15.25 9.75
CA GLU A 31 8.32 15.41 10.26
C GLU A 31 9.17 16.31 9.34
N ALA A 32 8.90 16.28 8.04
CA ALA A 32 9.57 17.13 7.05
C ALA A 32 8.99 18.55 6.93
N GLY A 33 7.98 18.91 7.73
CA GLY A 33 7.37 20.24 7.74
C GLY A 33 6.22 20.44 6.76
N PHE A 34 5.73 19.39 6.11
CA PHE A 34 4.64 19.41 5.12
C PHE A 34 3.31 18.91 5.69
N GLY A 35 3.13 18.91 7.02
CA GLY A 35 1.92 18.37 7.66
C GLY A 35 0.60 19.05 7.23
N ASN A 36 0.66 20.28 6.75
CA ASN A 36 -0.51 21.03 6.27
C ASN A 36 -0.87 20.75 4.80
N ILE A 37 -0.08 19.92 4.12
CA ILE A 37 -0.32 19.57 2.70
C ILE A 37 -1.16 18.31 2.63
N HIS A 38 -2.37 18.45 2.10
CA HIS A 38 -3.34 17.37 1.93
C HIS A 38 -3.81 17.31 0.46
N PRO A 39 -3.04 16.66 -0.43
CA PRO A 39 -3.43 16.54 -1.82
C PRO A 39 -4.74 15.75 -1.97
N ILE A 40 -5.60 16.22 -2.87
CA ILE A 40 -6.85 15.51 -3.19
C ILE A 40 -6.52 14.36 -4.16
N GLU A 41 -6.69 13.14 -3.71
CA GLU A 41 -6.45 11.91 -4.48
C GLU A 41 -7.68 11.61 -5.37
N ASN A 42 -7.76 12.30 -6.49
CA ASN A 42 -8.84 12.17 -7.46
C ASN A 42 -8.41 11.54 -8.79
N GLY A 43 -7.27 10.85 -8.79
CA GLY A 43 -6.78 10.10 -9.94
C GLY A 43 -7.59 8.83 -10.19
N ASP A 44 -7.59 8.38 -11.43
CA ASP A 44 -8.28 7.16 -11.87
C ASP A 44 -7.41 5.90 -11.75
N SER A 45 -6.16 6.06 -11.34
CA SER A 45 -5.20 4.96 -11.16
C SER A 45 -4.36 5.15 -9.89
N LEU A 46 -3.74 4.05 -9.42
CA LEU A 46 -2.79 4.09 -8.31
C LEU A 46 -1.59 4.97 -8.66
N GLU A 47 -1.13 4.92 -9.92
CA GLU A 47 -0.03 5.72 -10.43
C GLU A 47 -0.32 7.22 -10.33
N GLU A 48 -1.50 7.64 -10.78
CA GLU A 48 -1.92 9.04 -10.71
C GLU A 48 -2.02 9.53 -9.27
N ASN A 49 -2.64 8.75 -8.38
CA ASN A 49 -2.77 9.10 -6.98
C ASN A 49 -1.41 9.17 -6.28
N ALA A 50 -0.50 8.23 -6.54
CA ALA A 50 0.85 8.26 -5.98
C ALA A 50 1.62 9.53 -6.42
N VAL A 51 1.50 9.91 -7.70
CA VAL A 51 2.13 11.13 -8.24
C VAL A 51 1.50 12.40 -7.64
N ILE A 52 0.16 12.46 -7.51
CA ILE A 52 -0.54 13.59 -6.88
C ILE A 52 0.00 13.85 -5.48
N LYS A 53 0.25 12.81 -4.71
CA LYS A 53 0.76 12.91 -3.33
C LYS A 53 2.11 13.61 -3.21
N ILE A 54 3.00 13.42 -4.19
CA ILE A 54 4.38 13.91 -4.10
C ILE A 54 4.60 15.26 -4.78
N LYS A 55 3.75 15.64 -5.72
CA LYS A 55 3.90 16.89 -6.49
C LYS A 55 4.15 18.12 -5.63
N PRO A 56 3.36 18.38 -4.54
CA PRO A 56 3.51 19.59 -3.75
C PRO A 56 4.67 19.55 -2.74
N LEU A 57 5.36 18.43 -2.57
CA LEU A 57 6.44 18.30 -1.61
C LEU A 57 7.80 18.53 -2.27
N GLU A 58 8.73 19.11 -1.53
CA GLU A 58 10.11 19.34 -1.95
C GLU A 58 11.10 18.63 -1.02
N GLY A 59 12.16 18.05 -1.60
CA GLY A 59 13.18 17.31 -0.88
C GLY A 59 14.19 16.63 -1.80
N GLU A 60 15.24 16.06 -1.22
CA GLU A 60 16.27 15.32 -1.95
C GLU A 60 15.67 14.11 -2.68
N ILE A 61 14.87 13.33 -1.94
CA ILE A 61 14.05 12.25 -2.47
C ILE A 61 12.69 12.38 -1.81
N VAL A 62 11.63 12.44 -2.61
CA VAL A 62 10.23 12.41 -2.12
C VAL A 62 9.54 11.22 -2.71
N ILE A 63 8.90 10.42 -1.87
CA ILE A 63 8.09 9.29 -2.32
C ILE A 63 6.66 9.38 -1.81
N GLY A 64 5.73 8.85 -2.60
CA GLY A 64 4.34 8.65 -2.21
C GLY A 64 3.86 7.31 -2.71
N ASP A 65 3.23 6.53 -1.84
CA ASP A 65 2.67 5.26 -2.25
C ASP A 65 1.15 5.31 -2.35
N ASP A 66 0.62 4.58 -3.31
CA ASP A 66 -0.79 4.23 -3.37
C ASP A 66 -0.94 2.73 -3.54
N THR A 67 -1.93 2.17 -2.85
CA THR A 67 -2.13 0.72 -2.77
C THR A 67 -3.58 0.36 -2.99
N GLY A 68 -3.81 -0.67 -3.79
CA GLY A 68 -5.13 -1.24 -4.00
C GLY A 68 -5.14 -2.76 -3.90
N LEU A 69 -6.29 -3.27 -3.47
CA LEU A 69 -6.66 -4.68 -3.55
C LEU A 69 -7.57 -4.89 -4.76
N PHE A 70 -7.19 -5.79 -5.64
CA PHE A 70 -7.91 -6.11 -6.88
C PHE A 70 -8.43 -7.54 -6.81
N VAL A 71 -9.76 -7.70 -6.83
CA VAL A 71 -10.42 -9.01 -6.68
C VAL A 71 -11.05 -9.43 -8.00
N HIS A 72 -10.65 -10.57 -8.53
CA HIS A 72 -11.09 -11.04 -9.86
C HIS A 72 -12.60 -11.20 -9.97
N ALA A 73 -13.24 -11.84 -8.98
CA ALA A 73 -14.69 -12.06 -8.99
C ALA A 73 -15.52 -10.78 -8.82
N LEU A 74 -14.89 -9.65 -8.54
CA LEU A 74 -15.50 -8.33 -8.38
C LEU A 74 -15.06 -7.35 -9.48
N ASP A 75 -14.59 -7.85 -10.62
CA ASP A 75 -14.10 -7.04 -11.74
C ASP A 75 -13.03 -6.02 -11.35
N GLY A 76 -12.13 -6.44 -10.46
CA GLY A 76 -11.02 -5.62 -9.95
C GLY A 76 -11.35 -4.69 -8.79
N ARG A 77 -12.62 -4.65 -8.33
CA ARG A 77 -12.96 -3.89 -7.12
C ARG A 77 -12.39 -4.56 -5.87
N PRO A 78 -12.05 -3.82 -4.80
CA PRO A 78 -12.17 -2.36 -4.63
C PRO A 78 -11.15 -1.52 -5.42
N GLY A 79 -10.01 -2.06 -5.85
CA GLY A 79 -9.01 -1.40 -6.69
C GLY A 79 -8.55 -0.06 -6.11
N VAL A 80 -8.63 1.00 -6.89
CA VAL A 80 -8.23 2.38 -6.49
C VAL A 80 -9.02 2.89 -5.28
N TYR A 81 -10.23 2.36 -5.06
CA TYR A 81 -11.12 2.75 -3.95
C TYR A 81 -10.93 1.92 -2.68
N SER A 82 -9.84 1.16 -2.57
CA SER A 82 -9.62 0.22 -1.46
C SER A 82 -9.72 0.86 -0.08
N ALA A 83 -9.16 2.04 0.14
CA ALA A 83 -9.20 2.74 1.42
C ALA A 83 -10.60 3.24 1.82
N ARG A 84 -11.46 3.50 0.83
CA ARG A 84 -12.82 4.06 1.01
C ARG A 84 -13.93 3.18 0.42
N TYR A 85 -13.70 1.88 0.38
CA TYR A 85 -14.62 0.93 -0.26
C TYR A 85 -16.02 0.92 0.35
N ALA A 86 -16.13 1.10 1.67
CA ALA A 86 -17.40 1.22 2.38
C ALA A 86 -17.93 2.67 2.47
N GLY A 87 -17.28 3.64 1.81
CA GLY A 87 -17.69 5.04 1.76
C GLY A 87 -16.98 5.96 2.75
N GLU A 88 -16.27 5.43 3.72
CA GLU A 88 -15.48 6.19 4.71
C GLU A 88 -14.01 5.85 4.58
N ASP A 89 -13.16 6.86 4.41
CA ASP A 89 -11.72 6.65 4.39
C ASP A 89 -11.20 6.08 5.73
N GLY A 90 -10.34 5.07 5.61
CA GLY A 90 -9.64 4.49 6.74
C GLY A 90 -10.50 3.64 7.68
N ASN A 91 -11.75 3.34 7.34
CA ASN A 91 -12.56 2.40 8.13
C ASN A 91 -12.34 0.96 7.64
N ASP A 92 -11.25 0.37 8.10
CA ASP A 92 -10.80 -0.96 7.66
C ASP A 92 -11.84 -2.04 7.96
N GLU A 93 -12.51 -1.99 9.11
CA GLU A 93 -13.53 -2.97 9.50
C GLU A 93 -14.71 -2.97 8.53
N LYS A 94 -15.30 -1.80 8.28
CA LYS A 94 -16.39 -1.66 7.31
C LYS A 94 -15.99 -2.05 5.89
N ASN A 95 -14.77 -1.74 5.49
CA ASN A 95 -14.22 -2.13 4.18
C ASN A 95 -14.13 -3.66 4.07
N ARG A 96 -13.63 -4.34 5.11
CA ARG A 96 -13.55 -5.81 5.17
C ARG A 96 -14.93 -6.46 5.17
N GLU A 97 -15.86 -5.95 5.96
CA GLU A 97 -17.24 -6.44 6.00
C GLU A 97 -17.92 -6.35 4.63
N LYS A 98 -17.76 -5.23 3.94
CA LYS A 98 -18.29 -5.06 2.59
C LYS A 98 -17.69 -6.08 1.62
N LEU A 99 -16.37 -6.24 1.64
CA LEU A 99 -15.69 -7.19 0.78
C LEU A 99 -16.18 -8.64 1.03
N LEU A 100 -16.26 -9.07 2.27
CA LEU A 100 -16.73 -10.40 2.63
C LEU A 100 -18.18 -10.63 2.19
N ARG A 101 -19.06 -9.64 2.36
CA ARG A 101 -20.45 -9.71 1.90
C ARG A 101 -20.56 -9.87 0.39
N GLU A 102 -19.77 -9.13 -0.39
CA GLU A 102 -19.76 -9.20 -1.85
C GLU A 102 -19.11 -10.50 -2.36
N MET A 103 -18.24 -11.10 -1.56
CA MET A 103 -17.57 -12.37 -1.88
C MET A 103 -18.31 -13.61 -1.42
N LYS A 104 -19.44 -13.49 -0.69
CA LYS A 104 -20.12 -14.59 -0.01
C LYS A 104 -20.40 -15.81 -0.90
N ASP A 105 -20.88 -15.58 -2.11
CA ASP A 105 -21.26 -16.65 -3.04
C ASP A 105 -20.29 -16.82 -4.22
N LYS A 106 -19.09 -16.25 -4.10
CA LYS A 106 -18.07 -16.32 -5.14
C LYS A 106 -17.15 -17.52 -4.91
N THR A 107 -16.99 -18.34 -5.94
CA THR A 107 -16.05 -19.48 -5.94
C THR A 107 -14.63 -19.06 -6.34
N ASP A 108 -14.51 -18.09 -7.25
CA ASP A 108 -13.23 -17.48 -7.59
C ASP A 108 -12.81 -16.50 -6.48
N ARG A 109 -11.79 -16.88 -5.74
CA ARG A 109 -11.25 -16.11 -4.61
C ARG A 109 -9.96 -15.38 -4.96
N ARG A 110 -9.49 -15.47 -6.21
CA ARG A 110 -8.22 -14.87 -6.63
C ARG A 110 -8.25 -13.37 -6.51
N ALA A 111 -7.17 -12.83 -5.98
CA ALA A 111 -6.96 -11.40 -5.82
C ALA A 111 -5.48 -11.08 -5.88
N TYR A 112 -5.16 -9.81 -6.01
CA TYR A 112 -3.80 -9.32 -5.82
C TYR A 112 -3.81 -7.94 -5.17
N PHE A 113 -2.80 -7.71 -4.36
CA PHE A 113 -2.44 -6.36 -3.95
C PHE A 113 -1.43 -5.76 -4.93
N LYS A 114 -1.58 -4.49 -5.21
CA LYS A 114 -0.59 -3.69 -5.94
C LYS A 114 -0.28 -2.44 -5.14
N THR A 115 1.01 -2.13 -4.96
CA THR A 115 1.51 -0.84 -4.51
C THR A 115 2.25 -0.16 -5.65
N VAL A 116 1.94 1.10 -5.90
CA VAL A 116 2.71 1.98 -6.76
C VAL A 116 3.42 2.99 -5.86
N ILE A 117 4.71 3.20 -6.07
CA ILE A 117 5.51 4.24 -5.44
C ILE A 117 5.88 5.25 -6.51
N ALA A 118 5.39 6.48 -6.38
CA ALA A 118 5.89 7.61 -7.15
C ALA A 118 7.13 8.18 -6.45
N VAL A 119 8.14 8.49 -7.23
CA VAL A 119 9.45 9.01 -6.77
C VAL A 119 9.71 10.34 -7.45
N LYS A 120 10.04 11.37 -6.66
CA LYS A 120 10.54 12.65 -7.14
C LYS A 120 11.99 12.80 -6.69
N ARG A 121 12.92 12.90 -7.64
CA ARG A 121 14.37 13.05 -7.39
C ARG A 121 14.99 13.89 -8.47
N GLY A 122 15.75 14.91 -8.09
CA GLY A 122 16.46 15.78 -9.07
C GLY A 122 15.53 16.48 -10.07
N GLY A 123 14.28 16.73 -9.72
CA GLY A 123 13.26 17.34 -10.60
C GLY A 123 12.52 16.34 -11.50
N GLU A 124 12.95 15.10 -11.56
CA GLU A 124 12.25 14.04 -12.30
C GLU A 124 11.24 13.30 -11.43
N ILE A 125 10.14 12.86 -12.05
CA ILE A 125 9.13 12.02 -11.41
C ILE A 125 8.99 10.73 -12.22
N TYR A 126 9.09 9.59 -11.53
CA TYR A 126 8.84 8.27 -12.10
C TYR A 126 8.10 7.39 -11.10
N THR A 127 7.62 6.24 -11.53
CA THR A 127 6.93 5.28 -10.68
C THR A 127 7.58 3.92 -10.74
N VAL A 128 7.52 3.21 -9.61
CA VAL A 128 7.84 1.79 -9.51
C VAL A 128 6.68 1.08 -8.83
N ASP A 129 6.52 -0.22 -9.04
CA ASP A 129 5.43 -0.96 -8.46
C ASP A 129 5.82 -2.34 -7.94
N GLY A 130 4.95 -2.90 -7.14
CA GLY A 130 5.07 -4.27 -6.64
C GLY A 130 3.68 -4.90 -6.53
N ILE A 131 3.59 -6.17 -6.95
CA ILE A 131 2.37 -6.96 -6.93
C ILE A 131 2.58 -8.19 -6.06
N CYS A 132 1.58 -8.50 -5.24
CA CYS A 132 1.49 -9.77 -4.51
C CYS A 132 0.17 -10.45 -4.84
N ARG A 133 0.22 -11.58 -5.54
CA ARG A 133 -0.95 -12.40 -5.85
C ARG A 133 -1.33 -13.26 -4.66
N GLY A 134 -2.60 -13.60 -4.57
CA GLY A 134 -3.13 -14.42 -3.50
C GLY A 134 -4.62 -14.67 -3.65
N LYS A 135 -5.27 -14.89 -2.51
CA LYS A 135 -6.71 -15.17 -2.46
C LYS A 135 -7.37 -14.52 -1.24
N ILE A 136 -8.67 -14.24 -1.37
CA ILE A 136 -9.51 -13.74 -0.29
C ILE A 136 -10.04 -14.91 0.53
N THR A 137 -9.93 -14.81 1.85
CA THR A 137 -10.49 -15.76 2.81
C THR A 137 -12.00 -15.64 2.93
N GLU A 138 -12.65 -16.64 3.54
CA GLU A 138 -14.08 -16.57 3.85
C GLU A 138 -14.39 -15.80 5.14
N SER A 139 -13.39 -15.66 6.01
CA SER A 139 -13.47 -14.92 7.27
C SER A 139 -12.13 -14.30 7.63
N ALA A 140 -12.15 -13.23 8.43
CA ALA A 140 -10.94 -12.59 8.91
C ALA A 140 -10.13 -13.52 9.81
N LYS A 141 -8.80 -13.53 9.63
CA LYS A 141 -7.84 -14.31 10.43
C LYS A 141 -6.61 -13.48 10.74
N GLY A 142 -6.24 -13.46 12.02
CA GLY A 142 -5.08 -12.72 12.52
C GLY A 142 -5.43 -11.30 12.95
N ASP A 143 -4.56 -10.74 13.80
CA ASP A 143 -4.74 -9.43 14.43
C ASP A 143 -3.69 -8.41 14.01
N GLY A 144 -2.70 -8.82 13.22
CA GLY A 144 -1.63 -7.96 12.74
C GLY A 144 -2.00 -7.16 11.51
N GLY A 145 -1.07 -6.29 11.12
CA GLY A 145 -1.21 -5.49 9.91
C GLY A 145 -2.33 -4.45 9.96
N PHE A 146 -2.90 -4.15 8.81
CA PHE A 146 -3.96 -3.15 8.63
C PHE A 146 -4.74 -3.42 7.33
N GLY A 147 -5.79 -2.64 7.08
CA GLY A 147 -6.58 -2.75 5.86
C GLY A 147 -7.23 -4.12 5.69
N TYR A 148 -6.99 -4.75 4.56
CA TYR A 148 -7.53 -6.07 4.21
C TYR A 148 -6.60 -7.23 4.61
N ASP A 149 -5.52 -6.99 5.33
CA ASP A 149 -4.54 -8.02 5.71
C ASP A 149 -5.16 -9.28 6.33
N PRO A 150 -6.21 -9.19 7.20
CA PRO A 150 -6.86 -10.36 7.76
C PRO A 150 -7.61 -11.23 6.74
N LEU A 151 -7.85 -10.74 5.53
CA LEU A 151 -8.63 -11.41 4.48
C LEU A 151 -7.76 -11.94 3.32
N PHE A 152 -6.46 -11.68 3.32
CA PHE A 152 -5.61 -12.00 2.17
C PHE A 152 -4.52 -13.01 2.52
N ILE A 153 -4.53 -14.15 1.81
CA ILE A 153 -3.48 -15.16 1.87
C ILE A 153 -2.63 -15.04 0.61
N PRO A 154 -1.34 -14.68 0.71
CA PRO A 154 -0.46 -14.63 -0.45
C PRO A 154 -0.24 -16.01 -1.06
N GLU A 155 -0.04 -16.05 -2.37
CA GLU A 155 0.21 -17.29 -3.11
C GLU A 155 1.42 -18.06 -2.56
N GLY A 156 1.26 -19.36 -2.36
CA GLY A 156 2.29 -20.23 -1.79
C GLY A 156 2.34 -20.26 -0.25
N TYR A 157 1.43 -19.56 0.41
CA TYR A 157 1.35 -19.51 1.87
C TYR A 157 -0.03 -20.01 2.37
N SER A 158 -0.10 -20.32 3.66
CA SER A 158 -1.35 -20.72 4.34
C SER A 158 -1.82 -19.68 5.35
N LYS A 159 -0.98 -18.72 5.70
CA LYS A 159 -1.28 -17.62 6.62
C LYS A 159 -1.77 -16.39 5.87
N THR A 160 -2.70 -15.64 6.48
CA THR A 160 -3.02 -14.29 6.02
C THR A 160 -1.87 -13.34 6.33
N PHE A 161 -1.84 -12.16 5.69
CA PHE A 161 -0.90 -11.11 6.06
C PHE A 161 -1.00 -10.71 7.52
N ALA A 162 -2.22 -10.74 8.11
CA ALA A 162 -2.43 -10.43 9.52
C ALA A 162 -1.93 -11.52 10.49
N GLU A 163 -1.76 -12.75 10.02
CA GLU A 163 -1.17 -13.85 10.77
C GLU A 163 0.35 -13.93 10.64
N MET A 164 0.94 -13.18 9.71
CA MET A 164 2.38 -13.11 9.50
C MET A 164 3.04 -12.14 10.46
N THR A 165 4.32 -12.39 10.80
CA THR A 165 5.17 -11.36 11.40
C THR A 165 5.42 -10.23 10.40
N ASP A 166 5.82 -9.05 10.87
CA ASP A 166 6.18 -7.93 9.97
C ASP A 166 7.30 -8.35 8.99
N GLN A 167 8.28 -9.11 9.46
CA GLN A 167 9.36 -9.61 8.62
C GLN A 167 8.87 -10.59 7.55
N GLU A 168 8.01 -11.54 7.90
CA GLU A 168 7.41 -12.48 6.94
C GLU A 168 6.61 -11.74 5.88
N LYS A 169 5.75 -10.78 6.30
CA LYS A 169 4.95 -9.97 5.39
C LYS A 169 5.82 -9.12 4.47
N ASN A 170 6.80 -8.39 5.02
CA ASN A 170 7.69 -7.51 4.24
C ASN A 170 8.49 -8.27 3.17
N ALA A 171 8.82 -9.55 3.42
CA ALA A 171 9.54 -10.38 2.46
C ALA A 171 8.73 -10.68 1.19
N VAL A 172 7.40 -10.77 1.28
CA VAL A 172 6.54 -11.26 0.19
C VAL A 172 5.50 -10.24 -0.30
N SER A 173 5.24 -9.19 0.47
CA SER A 173 4.17 -8.23 0.19
C SER A 173 4.44 -7.37 -1.05
N HIS A 174 3.35 -6.83 -1.58
CA HIS A 174 3.33 -5.84 -2.65
C HIS A 174 4.21 -4.63 -2.33
N ARG A 175 4.07 -4.03 -1.13
CA ARG A 175 4.90 -2.88 -0.71
C ARG A 175 6.37 -3.28 -0.56
N GLY A 176 6.65 -4.44 0.03
CA GLY A 176 8.02 -4.95 0.14
C GLY A 176 8.68 -5.12 -1.23
N ARG A 177 7.94 -5.58 -2.23
CA ARG A 177 8.42 -5.72 -3.61
C ARG A 177 8.66 -4.35 -4.26
N ALA A 178 7.69 -3.43 -4.14
CA ALA A 178 7.81 -2.08 -4.68
C ALA A 178 9.01 -1.32 -4.07
N LEU A 179 9.22 -1.45 -2.75
CA LEU A 179 10.34 -0.79 -2.07
C LEU A 179 11.70 -1.37 -2.46
N ARG A 180 11.80 -2.66 -2.75
CA ARG A 180 13.06 -3.22 -3.30
C ARG A 180 13.38 -2.62 -4.65
N VAL A 181 12.41 -2.56 -5.56
CA VAL A 181 12.59 -1.91 -6.89
C VAL A 181 12.95 -0.43 -6.73
N PHE A 182 12.30 0.27 -5.80
CA PHE A 182 12.63 1.66 -5.48
C PHE A 182 14.08 1.82 -5.03
N VAL A 183 14.54 1.02 -4.07
CA VAL A 183 15.93 1.10 -3.57
C VAL A 183 16.93 0.81 -4.68
N GLU A 184 16.69 -0.20 -5.53
CA GLU A 184 17.51 -0.50 -6.71
C GLU A 184 17.55 0.66 -7.69
N SER A 185 16.48 1.43 -7.84
CA SER A 185 16.43 2.60 -8.72
C SER A 185 17.24 3.81 -8.22
N LEU A 186 17.67 3.78 -6.95
CA LEU A 186 18.52 4.84 -6.36
C LEU A 186 20.02 4.59 -6.55
N GLU A 187 20.42 3.35 -6.80
CA GLU A 187 21.80 2.91 -7.01
C GLU A 187 22.25 3.18 -8.46
#